data_850b9394525cb3824c0346d2807f93d4
#
_entry.id   850b9394525cb3824c0346d2807f93d4
#
_cell.length_a   1.000
_cell.length_b   1.000
_cell.length_c   1.000
_cell.angle_alpha   90.00
_cell.angle_beta   90.00
_cell.angle_gamma   90.00
#
_symmetry.space_group_name_H-M   'P 1'
#
loop_
_entity.id
_entity.type
_entity.pdbx_description
1 polymer ?
#
loop_
_entity_poly.entity_id
_entity_poly.type
_entity_poly.pdbx_seq_one_letter_code
_entity_poly.pdbx_strand_id
1 'polypeptide(L)'
;MKRKLFLCTLAGSAAGLVFGDPVSDFLASAVREPHPGRVGLAEVGQVRALARMFARQDHGFVGGLSAEAVVTQLSVSANLLDGRFSYEAVRLQLFSAMAELADVAAGMCFDAGAHGQAQQCFQFAVGCATEAGDWAMRAKALSGLANLAVHGGQRDDALSMAEMALVRADRLPPVTRAVMYTRHARALGLNGVHREPDCLAATDQAEQHFAAGTGDEPSWMAYYTCAHLERDIGRALLHLAVNGGDPTKAQARLQAAVTSFPAKPSRGKTLAIANLAHVTMSRDDPAHAAVLGHTALDAMATVRSDRVFAALRQVRVAGQRHSRIAAVAELNQRLDGALPGTVIS
;
A
#
# COMPACT_ATOMS: atom_id res chain seq x y z
N MET A 1 5.41 -38.42 -5.83
CA MET A 1 4.93 -38.44 -4.43
C MET A 1 4.38 -37.01 -4.14
N LYS A 2 3.07 -36.81 -4.17
CA LYS A 2 2.43 -35.50 -3.96
C LYS A 2 2.57 -35.14 -2.48
N ARG A 3 3.48 -34.24 -2.12
CA ARG A 3 3.53 -33.64 -0.77
C ARG A 3 2.38 -32.64 -0.67
N LYS A 4 1.42 -32.97 0.19
CA LYS A 4 0.36 -32.04 0.61
C LYS A 4 1.05 -30.84 1.28
N LEU A 5 0.90 -29.65 0.69
CA LEU A 5 1.18 -28.41 1.39
C LEU A 5 0.27 -28.36 2.63
N PHE A 6 0.85 -28.15 3.79
CA PHE A 6 0.12 -28.00 5.05
C PHE A 6 -0.58 -26.62 5.04
N LEU A 7 -1.88 -26.64 4.79
CA LEU A 7 -2.76 -25.51 5.05
C LEU A 7 -2.77 -25.26 6.57
N CYS A 8 -2.16 -24.16 7.02
CA CYS A 8 -2.51 -23.59 8.31
C CYS A 8 -3.90 -22.95 8.19
N THR A 9 -4.95 -23.73 8.39
CA THR A 9 -6.29 -23.23 8.67
C THR A 9 -6.26 -22.56 10.04
N LEU A 10 -6.16 -21.24 10.07
CA LEU A 10 -6.58 -20.44 11.21
C LEU A 10 -8.12 -20.45 11.20
N ALA A 11 -8.70 -21.42 11.92
CA ALA A 11 -10.10 -21.42 12.26
C ALA A 11 -10.34 -20.31 13.29
N GLY A 12 -10.82 -19.19 12.81
CA GLY A 12 -11.34 -18.09 13.63
C GLY A 12 -12.36 -17.36 12.78
N SER A 13 -13.60 -17.39 13.19
CA SER A 13 -14.79 -16.87 12.53
C SER A 13 -14.65 -15.38 12.17
N ALA A 14 -14.14 -15.09 10.97
CA ALA A 14 -14.37 -13.85 10.25
C ALA A 14 -14.81 -14.25 8.85
N ALA A 15 -15.92 -13.72 8.41
CA ALA A 15 -16.55 -14.07 7.14
C ALA A 15 -15.58 -13.87 5.98
N GLY A 16 -15.22 -14.95 5.31
CA GLY A 16 -14.91 -14.92 3.89
C GLY A 16 -13.46 -14.81 3.42
N LEU A 17 -12.43 -14.75 4.29
CA LEU A 17 -11.05 -14.78 3.81
C LEU A 17 -10.42 -16.18 3.96
N VAL A 18 -10.95 -17.13 3.23
CA VAL A 18 -10.21 -18.36 2.93
C VAL A 18 -9.22 -17.99 1.82
N PHE A 19 -7.98 -17.69 2.18
CA PHE A 19 -6.90 -17.78 1.21
C PHE A 19 -6.81 -19.25 0.82
N GLY A 20 -7.15 -19.57 -0.44
CA GLY A 20 -6.74 -20.83 -1.06
C GLY A 20 -5.22 -21.00 -0.96
N ASP A 21 -4.62 -21.80 -1.81
CA ASP A 21 -3.17 -21.80 -1.95
C ASP A 21 -2.76 -20.68 -2.94
N PRO A 22 -2.46 -19.44 -2.47
CA PRO A 22 -2.25 -18.30 -3.34
C PRO A 22 -1.01 -18.44 -4.23
N VAL A 23 -0.09 -19.32 -3.85
CA VAL A 23 1.08 -19.64 -4.68
C VAL A 23 0.66 -20.53 -5.82
N SER A 24 -0.07 -21.61 -5.55
CA SER A 24 -0.58 -22.51 -6.59
C SER A 24 -1.58 -21.81 -7.52
N ASP A 25 -2.46 -20.95 -7.00
CA ASP A 25 -3.42 -20.20 -7.79
C ASP A 25 -2.73 -19.24 -8.76
N PHE A 26 -1.69 -18.53 -8.30
CA PHE A 26 -0.90 -17.65 -9.16
C PHE A 26 -0.13 -18.44 -10.21
N LEU A 27 0.51 -19.54 -9.84
CA LEU A 27 1.27 -20.40 -10.76
C LEU A 27 0.37 -21.04 -11.82
N ALA A 28 -0.89 -21.33 -11.51
CA ALA A 28 -1.85 -21.87 -12.47
C ALA A 28 -2.21 -20.85 -13.57
N SER A 29 -2.13 -19.56 -13.27
CA SER A 29 -2.38 -18.44 -14.20
C SER A 29 -1.13 -17.95 -14.93
N ALA A 30 0.07 -18.34 -14.47
CA ALA A 30 1.35 -17.88 -15.03
C ALA A 30 1.64 -18.49 -16.40
N VAL A 31 2.36 -17.75 -17.23
CA VAL A 31 2.90 -18.26 -18.51
C VAL A 31 3.93 -19.34 -18.21
N ARG A 32 3.65 -20.58 -18.64
CA ARG A 32 4.57 -21.71 -18.45
C ARG A 32 5.68 -21.66 -19.47
N GLU A 33 6.91 -21.54 -18.97
CA GLU A 33 8.12 -21.76 -19.74
C GLU A 33 8.68 -23.20 -19.45
N PRO A 34 9.57 -23.72 -20.32
CA PRO A 34 10.23 -24.99 -20.04
C PRO A 34 10.89 -24.98 -18.66
N HIS A 35 10.76 -26.07 -17.91
CA HIS A 35 11.26 -26.17 -16.55
C HIS A 35 12.70 -25.66 -16.43
N PRO A 36 12.98 -24.72 -15.52
CA PRO A 36 14.35 -24.37 -15.21
C PRO A 36 15.07 -25.61 -14.69
N GLY A 37 16.28 -25.82 -15.12
CA GLY A 37 17.07 -26.94 -14.66
C GLY A 37 17.37 -26.86 -13.16
N ARG A 38 18.59 -26.55 -12.79
CA ARG A 38 18.99 -26.35 -11.39
C ARG A 38 18.90 -24.90 -11.02
N VAL A 39 18.23 -24.58 -9.89
CA VAL A 39 18.09 -23.24 -9.33
C VAL A 39 19.13 -23.04 -8.23
N GLY A 40 19.91 -21.98 -8.34
CA GLY A 40 20.96 -21.59 -7.42
C GLY A 40 20.85 -20.12 -6.95
N LEU A 41 21.90 -19.61 -6.32
CA LEU A 41 21.95 -18.22 -5.83
C LEU A 41 21.96 -17.19 -6.96
N ALA A 42 22.39 -17.58 -8.18
CA ALA A 42 22.37 -16.68 -9.34
C ALA A 42 20.93 -16.26 -9.70
N GLU A 43 20.02 -17.22 -9.77
CA GLU A 43 18.59 -17.00 -10.07
C GLU A 43 17.92 -16.18 -8.96
N VAL A 44 18.23 -16.46 -7.69
CA VAL A 44 17.78 -15.64 -6.55
C VAL A 44 18.25 -14.19 -6.71
N GLY A 45 19.54 -14.00 -7.06
CA GLY A 45 20.11 -12.67 -7.31
C GLY A 45 19.42 -11.92 -8.45
N GLN A 46 19.05 -12.62 -9.52
CA GLN A 46 18.31 -12.05 -10.66
C GLN A 46 16.92 -11.57 -10.24
N VAL A 47 16.15 -12.38 -9.51
CA VAL A 47 14.81 -12.00 -9.04
C VAL A 47 14.88 -10.78 -8.13
N ARG A 48 15.82 -10.73 -7.18
CA ARG A 48 16.04 -9.55 -6.33
C ARG A 48 16.45 -8.31 -7.13
N ALA A 49 17.28 -8.47 -8.18
CA ALA A 49 17.67 -7.37 -9.05
C ALA A 49 16.47 -6.80 -9.81
N LEU A 50 15.57 -7.66 -10.30
CA LEU A 50 14.31 -7.26 -10.94
C LEU A 50 13.40 -6.50 -9.96
N ALA A 51 13.21 -7.02 -8.75
CA ALA A 51 12.43 -6.34 -7.71
C ALA A 51 12.95 -4.93 -7.44
N ARG A 52 14.28 -4.78 -7.25
CA ARG A 52 14.91 -3.46 -7.06
C ARG A 52 14.79 -2.55 -8.27
N MET A 53 14.88 -3.09 -9.48
CA MET A 53 14.73 -2.31 -10.72
C MET A 53 13.32 -1.73 -10.82
N PHE A 54 12.30 -2.55 -10.69
CA PHE A 54 10.90 -2.11 -10.76
C PHE A 54 10.52 -1.17 -9.60
N ALA A 55 11.01 -1.42 -8.37
CA ALA A 55 10.80 -0.53 -7.25
C ALA A 55 11.36 0.88 -7.50
N ARG A 56 12.56 1.00 -8.10
CA ARG A 56 13.12 2.31 -8.47
C ARG A 56 12.29 3.01 -9.54
N GLN A 57 11.75 2.26 -10.51
CA GLN A 57 10.86 2.83 -11.54
C GLN A 57 9.54 3.32 -10.93
N ASP A 58 8.94 2.55 -10.01
CA ASP A 58 7.71 2.94 -9.30
C ASP A 58 7.87 4.24 -8.51
N HIS A 59 9.03 4.46 -7.90
CA HIS A 59 9.32 5.70 -7.18
C HIS A 59 9.71 6.88 -8.08
N GLY A 60 10.25 6.64 -9.27
CA GLY A 60 10.80 7.65 -10.17
C GLY A 60 9.89 8.06 -11.33
N PHE A 61 9.15 7.14 -11.89
CA PHE A 61 8.27 7.34 -13.05
C PHE A 61 6.91 6.71 -12.77
N VAL A 62 5.92 7.54 -12.51
CA VAL A 62 4.55 7.06 -12.32
C VAL A 62 3.85 7.05 -13.67
N GLY A 63 3.66 5.86 -14.25
CA GLY A 63 2.92 5.73 -15.51
C GLY A 63 2.76 4.28 -15.97
N GLY A 64 1.58 3.95 -16.44
CA GLY A 64 1.01 2.63 -16.66
C GLY A 64 1.73 1.61 -17.57
N LEU A 65 2.88 1.93 -18.16
CA LEU A 65 3.63 0.96 -18.97
C LEU A 65 4.29 -0.16 -18.16
N SER A 66 4.36 0.00 -16.84
CA SER A 66 5.16 -0.89 -16.01
C SER A 66 4.37 -1.95 -15.26
N ALA A 67 3.05 -1.78 -15.08
CA ALA A 67 2.24 -2.77 -14.34
C ALA A 67 2.16 -4.11 -15.08
N GLU A 68 1.81 -4.10 -16.36
CA GLU A 68 1.79 -5.34 -17.18
C GLU A 68 3.18 -5.96 -17.30
N ALA A 69 4.22 -5.15 -17.49
CA ALA A 69 5.59 -5.64 -17.62
C ALA A 69 6.07 -6.32 -16.36
N VAL A 70 5.82 -5.74 -15.17
CA VAL A 70 6.23 -6.36 -13.91
C VAL A 70 5.44 -7.63 -13.60
N VAL A 71 4.14 -7.68 -13.91
CA VAL A 71 3.32 -8.88 -13.73
C VAL A 71 3.78 -10.00 -14.67
N THR A 72 4.07 -9.68 -15.93
CA THR A 72 4.63 -10.64 -16.88
C THR A 72 5.97 -11.18 -16.37
N GLN A 73 6.87 -10.30 -15.91
CA GLN A 73 8.17 -10.71 -15.38
C GLN A 73 8.03 -11.52 -14.10
N LEU A 74 7.08 -11.19 -13.22
CA LEU A 74 6.75 -11.99 -12.04
C LEU A 74 6.29 -13.40 -12.45
N SER A 75 5.40 -13.50 -13.44
CA SER A 75 4.89 -14.78 -13.95
C SER A 75 6.00 -15.65 -14.53
N VAL A 76 6.89 -15.06 -15.32
CA VAL A 76 8.07 -15.77 -15.86
C VAL A 76 8.99 -16.23 -14.72
N SER A 77 9.29 -15.35 -13.77
CA SER A 77 10.17 -15.66 -12.65
C SER A 77 9.57 -16.75 -11.74
N ALA A 78 8.24 -16.81 -11.63
CA ALA A 78 7.54 -17.79 -10.80
C ALA A 78 7.77 -19.25 -11.24
N ASN A 79 8.10 -19.48 -12.52
CA ASN A 79 8.49 -20.83 -13.00
C ASN A 79 9.74 -21.37 -12.29
N LEU A 80 10.59 -20.51 -11.72
CA LEU A 80 11.77 -20.94 -10.95
C LEU A 80 11.37 -21.71 -9.68
N LEU A 81 10.15 -21.53 -9.17
CA LEU A 81 9.66 -22.22 -7.98
C LEU A 81 9.46 -23.74 -8.22
N ASP A 82 9.26 -24.14 -9.47
CA ASP A 82 9.15 -25.56 -9.89
C ASP A 82 10.51 -26.21 -10.17
N GLY A 83 11.62 -25.46 -10.04
CA GLY A 83 12.97 -25.93 -10.34
C GLY A 83 13.54 -26.88 -9.28
N ARG A 84 14.71 -27.47 -9.60
CA ARG A 84 15.48 -28.31 -8.67
C ARG A 84 16.44 -27.43 -7.88
N PHE A 85 16.18 -27.28 -6.58
CA PHE A 85 17.03 -26.44 -5.72
C PHE A 85 18.33 -27.13 -5.34
N SER A 86 19.43 -26.37 -5.35
CA SER A 86 20.72 -26.85 -4.91
C SER A 86 20.74 -27.20 -3.42
N TYR A 87 20.07 -26.39 -2.61
CA TYR A 87 19.93 -26.53 -1.15
C TYR A 87 18.62 -25.93 -0.69
N GLU A 88 18.10 -26.36 0.46
CA GLU A 88 16.87 -25.81 1.05
C GLU A 88 16.99 -24.30 1.31
N ALA A 89 18.17 -23.84 1.74
CA ALA A 89 18.42 -22.41 1.94
C ALA A 89 18.23 -21.57 0.65
N VAL A 90 18.57 -22.11 -0.53
CA VAL A 90 18.33 -21.45 -1.83
C VAL A 90 16.84 -21.39 -2.12
N ARG A 91 16.09 -22.45 -1.82
CA ARG A 91 14.63 -22.48 -1.96
C ARG A 91 13.99 -21.35 -1.13
N LEU A 92 14.30 -21.27 0.15
CA LEU A 92 13.76 -20.26 1.04
C LEU A 92 14.13 -18.82 0.58
N GLN A 93 15.37 -18.62 0.12
CA GLN A 93 15.81 -17.33 -0.42
C GLN A 93 15.09 -16.96 -1.72
N LEU A 94 14.78 -17.95 -2.58
CA LEU A 94 14.00 -17.68 -3.79
C LEU A 94 12.57 -17.27 -3.43
N PHE A 95 11.91 -17.96 -2.50
CA PHE A 95 10.57 -17.59 -2.04
C PHE A 95 10.55 -16.18 -1.45
N SER A 96 11.55 -15.79 -0.63
CA SER A 96 11.66 -14.42 -0.12
C SER A 96 11.84 -13.40 -1.26
N ALA A 97 12.70 -13.68 -2.25
CA ALA A 97 12.90 -12.82 -3.42
C ALA A 97 11.64 -12.69 -4.29
N MET A 98 10.89 -13.80 -4.46
CA MET A 98 9.61 -13.78 -5.17
C MET A 98 8.56 -12.95 -4.44
N ALA A 99 8.51 -13.03 -3.10
CA ALA A 99 7.63 -12.19 -2.29
C ALA A 99 7.95 -10.70 -2.48
N GLU A 100 9.24 -10.32 -2.52
CA GLU A 100 9.66 -8.94 -2.78
C GLU A 100 9.24 -8.46 -4.16
N LEU A 101 9.46 -9.26 -5.22
CA LEU A 101 9.04 -8.91 -6.58
C LEU A 101 7.52 -8.79 -6.71
N ALA A 102 6.79 -9.71 -6.09
CA ALA A 102 5.33 -9.72 -6.11
C ALA A 102 4.72 -8.53 -5.35
N ASP A 103 5.30 -8.11 -4.22
CA ASP A 103 4.85 -6.92 -3.50
C ASP A 103 5.07 -5.63 -4.33
N VAL A 104 6.19 -5.54 -5.05
CA VAL A 104 6.44 -4.44 -5.99
C VAL A 104 5.41 -4.44 -7.12
N ALA A 105 5.16 -5.60 -7.74
CA ALA A 105 4.16 -5.75 -8.79
C ALA A 105 2.76 -5.35 -8.29
N ALA A 106 2.39 -5.78 -7.08
CA ALA A 106 1.13 -5.42 -6.46
C ALA A 106 0.98 -3.91 -6.25
N GLY A 107 2.04 -3.23 -5.78
CA GLY A 107 2.06 -1.78 -5.62
C GLY A 107 1.87 -1.05 -6.95
N MET A 108 2.54 -1.50 -8.01
CA MET A 108 2.42 -0.92 -9.35
C MET A 108 1.03 -1.15 -9.95
N CYS A 109 0.45 -2.34 -9.80
CA CYS A 109 -0.94 -2.63 -10.20
C CYS A 109 -1.94 -1.76 -9.45
N PHE A 110 -1.73 -1.55 -8.14
CA PHE A 110 -2.57 -0.68 -7.33
C PHE A 110 -2.53 0.77 -7.82
N ASP A 111 -1.36 1.28 -8.17
CA ASP A 111 -1.23 2.64 -8.72
C ASP A 111 -1.80 2.77 -10.14
N ALA A 112 -1.82 1.69 -10.90
CA ALA A 112 -2.46 1.64 -12.22
C ALA A 112 -4.00 1.46 -12.16
N GLY A 113 -4.59 1.27 -10.96
CA GLY A 113 -6.03 0.98 -10.80
C GLY A 113 -6.41 -0.47 -11.09
N ALA A 114 -5.45 -1.35 -11.33
CA ALA A 114 -5.67 -2.78 -11.58
C ALA A 114 -5.82 -3.55 -10.25
N HIS A 115 -6.87 -3.23 -9.47
CA HIS A 115 -7.03 -3.67 -8.08
C HIS A 115 -7.10 -5.19 -7.93
N GLY A 116 -7.76 -5.90 -8.87
CA GLY A 116 -7.81 -7.37 -8.86
C GLY A 116 -6.42 -8.00 -9.01
N GLN A 117 -5.60 -7.49 -9.95
CA GLN A 117 -4.22 -7.95 -10.11
C GLN A 117 -3.35 -7.59 -8.90
N ALA A 118 -3.54 -6.38 -8.34
CA ALA A 118 -2.85 -5.97 -7.12
C ALA A 118 -3.14 -6.94 -5.97
N GLN A 119 -4.40 -7.34 -5.78
CA GLN A 119 -4.80 -8.31 -4.76
C GLN A 119 -4.13 -9.66 -4.98
N GLN A 120 -4.16 -10.20 -6.20
CA GLN A 120 -3.51 -11.47 -6.54
C GLN A 120 -2.00 -11.45 -6.27
N CYS A 121 -1.31 -10.38 -6.68
CA CYS A 121 0.12 -10.23 -6.44
C CYS A 121 0.45 -10.11 -4.94
N PHE A 122 -0.33 -9.36 -4.15
CA PHE A 122 -0.15 -9.31 -2.70
C PHE A 122 -0.39 -10.67 -2.04
N GLN A 123 -1.43 -11.41 -2.44
CA GLN A 123 -1.71 -12.74 -1.92
C GLN A 123 -0.57 -13.71 -2.23
N PHE A 124 -0.05 -13.69 -3.46
CA PHE A 124 1.12 -14.47 -3.85
C PHE A 124 2.36 -14.09 -3.02
N ALA A 125 2.58 -12.78 -2.78
CA ALA A 125 3.66 -12.30 -1.92
C ALA A 125 3.53 -12.84 -0.48
N VAL A 126 2.32 -12.85 0.10
CA VAL A 126 2.05 -13.43 1.44
C VAL A 126 2.38 -14.92 1.45
N GLY A 127 1.95 -15.68 0.44
CA GLY A 127 2.24 -17.09 0.32
C GLY A 127 3.75 -17.38 0.25
N CYS A 128 4.46 -16.70 -0.64
CA CYS A 128 5.90 -16.83 -0.79
C CYS A 128 6.67 -16.44 0.48
N ALA A 129 6.30 -15.32 1.12
CA ALA A 129 6.94 -14.89 2.37
C ALA A 129 6.69 -15.88 3.52
N THR A 130 5.51 -16.51 3.56
CA THR A 130 5.18 -17.54 4.55
C THR A 130 6.03 -18.79 4.34
N GLU A 131 6.18 -19.27 3.10
CA GLU A 131 7.05 -20.39 2.75
C GLU A 131 8.53 -20.11 3.09
N ALA A 132 8.97 -18.88 2.89
CA ALA A 132 10.32 -18.43 3.23
C ALA A 132 10.57 -18.27 4.74
N GLY A 133 9.52 -18.19 5.57
CA GLY A 133 9.63 -17.76 6.96
C GLY A 133 10.03 -16.28 7.10
N ASP A 134 9.82 -15.47 6.06
CA ASP A 134 10.15 -14.03 6.02
C ASP A 134 9.00 -13.21 6.62
N TRP A 135 9.05 -13.02 7.94
CA TRP A 135 8.02 -12.31 8.68
C TRP A 135 7.88 -10.84 8.27
N ALA A 136 8.98 -10.18 7.92
CA ALA A 136 8.96 -8.78 7.53
C ALA A 136 8.26 -8.58 6.16
N MET A 137 8.58 -9.42 5.19
CA MET A 137 7.95 -9.37 3.87
C MET A 137 6.49 -9.82 3.93
N ARG A 138 6.16 -10.84 4.77
CA ARG A 138 4.78 -11.27 5.01
C ARG A 138 3.93 -10.12 5.57
N ALA A 139 4.44 -9.43 6.60
CA ALA A 139 3.76 -8.28 7.20
C ALA A 139 3.57 -7.15 6.18
N LYS A 140 4.60 -6.85 5.37
CA LYS A 140 4.52 -5.84 4.32
C LYS A 140 3.43 -6.14 3.29
N ALA A 141 3.37 -7.36 2.77
CA ALA A 141 2.36 -7.77 1.79
C ALA A 141 0.94 -7.74 2.38
N LEU A 142 0.75 -8.20 3.63
CA LEU A 142 -0.53 -8.08 4.35
C LEU A 142 -0.93 -6.61 4.56
N SER A 143 0.03 -5.72 4.87
CA SER A 143 -0.23 -4.29 4.97
C SER A 143 -0.64 -3.67 3.63
N GLY A 144 -0.15 -4.22 2.53
CA GLY A 144 -0.57 -3.88 1.17
C GLY A 144 -2.03 -4.24 0.92
N LEU A 145 -2.44 -5.47 1.29
CA LEU A 145 -3.84 -5.92 1.23
C LEU A 145 -4.75 -5.06 2.11
N ALA A 146 -4.33 -4.75 3.35
CA ALA A 146 -5.07 -3.84 4.23
C ALA A 146 -5.28 -2.47 3.58
N ASN A 147 -4.23 -1.93 2.94
CA ASN A 147 -4.31 -0.64 2.27
C ASN A 147 -5.22 -0.67 1.03
N LEU A 148 -5.23 -1.77 0.29
CA LEU A 148 -6.14 -2.00 -0.83
C LEU A 148 -7.60 -2.10 -0.34
N ALA A 149 -7.85 -2.83 0.74
CA ALA A 149 -9.17 -2.96 1.35
C ALA A 149 -9.69 -1.60 1.89
N VAL A 150 -8.83 -0.78 2.52
CA VAL A 150 -9.18 0.60 2.90
C VAL A 150 -9.57 1.43 1.68
N HIS A 151 -8.84 1.30 0.57
CA HIS A 151 -9.15 2.01 -0.67
C HIS A 151 -10.52 1.60 -1.24
N GLY A 152 -10.87 0.32 -1.15
CA GLY A 152 -12.17 -0.23 -1.53
C GLY A 152 -13.30 0.01 -0.52
N GLY A 153 -13.04 0.63 0.63
CA GLY A 153 -14.02 0.85 1.70
C GLY A 153 -14.40 -0.43 2.48
N GLN A 154 -13.65 -1.50 2.33
CA GLN A 154 -13.88 -2.80 2.95
C GLN A 154 -13.34 -2.79 4.39
N ARG A 155 -14.17 -2.36 5.35
CA ARG A 155 -13.77 -2.04 6.74
C ARG A 155 -13.22 -3.25 7.49
N ASP A 156 -13.95 -4.36 7.47
CA ASP A 156 -13.62 -5.57 8.22
C ASP A 156 -12.38 -6.27 7.64
N ASP A 157 -12.29 -6.34 6.31
CA ASP A 157 -11.13 -6.89 5.62
C ASP A 157 -9.88 -6.06 5.90
N ALA A 158 -10.01 -4.72 5.85
CA ALA A 158 -8.91 -3.81 6.14
C ALA A 158 -8.36 -4.00 7.55
N LEU A 159 -9.24 -4.14 8.54
CA LEU A 159 -8.86 -4.37 9.93
C LEU A 159 -8.21 -5.74 10.10
N SER A 160 -8.85 -6.79 9.59
CA SER A 160 -8.34 -8.16 9.67
C SER A 160 -6.95 -8.30 9.05
N MET A 161 -6.72 -7.73 7.85
CA MET A 161 -5.42 -7.75 7.19
C MET A 161 -4.35 -6.97 7.96
N ALA A 162 -4.73 -5.81 8.54
CA ALA A 162 -3.82 -5.01 9.34
C ALA A 162 -3.41 -5.71 10.65
N GLU A 163 -4.35 -6.39 11.31
CA GLU A 163 -4.09 -7.21 12.50
C GLU A 163 -3.20 -8.41 12.16
N MET A 164 -3.48 -9.10 11.05
CA MET A 164 -2.64 -10.20 10.56
C MET A 164 -1.21 -9.75 10.24
N ALA A 165 -1.00 -8.50 9.80
CA ALA A 165 0.32 -7.93 9.57
C ALA A 165 1.11 -7.72 10.87
N LEU A 166 0.42 -7.54 11.99
CA LEU A 166 1.01 -7.39 13.33
C LEU A 166 1.29 -8.73 14.05
N VAL A 167 0.80 -9.85 13.50
CA VAL A 167 1.14 -11.17 14.05
C VAL A 167 2.65 -11.38 13.95
N ARG A 168 3.29 -11.65 15.09
CA ARG A 168 4.75 -11.73 15.25
C ARG A 168 5.47 -10.40 14.97
N ALA A 169 4.84 -9.28 15.36
CA ALA A 169 5.49 -7.96 15.31
C ALA A 169 6.82 -7.93 16.09
N ASP A 170 7.01 -8.82 17.07
CA ASP A 170 8.27 -9.04 17.78
C ASP A 170 9.46 -9.36 16.86
N ARG A 171 9.20 -9.92 15.67
CA ARG A 171 10.21 -10.28 14.66
C ARG A 171 10.44 -9.22 13.59
N LEU A 172 9.69 -8.12 13.63
CA LEU A 172 9.82 -7.06 12.64
C LEU A 172 10.88 -6.04 13.06
N PRO A 173 11.70 -5.54 12.14
CA PRO A 173 12.53 -4.37 12.38
C PRO A 173 11.69 -3.17 12.83
N PRO A 174 12.26 -2.22 13.63
CA PRO A 174 11.48 -1.15 14.24
C PRO A 174 10.69 -0.29 13.25
N VAL A 175 11.29 0.21 12.17
CA VAL A 175 10.58 1.05 11.19
C VAL A 175 9.54 0.24 10.42
N THR A 176 9.84 -1.04 10.10
CA THR A 176 8.85 -1.94 9.50
C THR A 176 7.64 -2.10 10.43
N ARG A 177 7.87 -2.27 11.73
CA ARG A 177 6.80 -2.36 12.73
C ARG A 177 5.98 -1.08 12.81
N ALA A 178 6.63 0.09 12.76
CA ALA A 178 5.96 1.39 12.72
C ALA A 178 4.99 1.48 11.54
N VAL A 179 5.40 1.04 10.34
CA VAL A 179 4.52 1.02 9.17
C VAL A 179 3.30 0.13 9.40
N MET A 180 3.46 -1.05 10.01
CA MET A 180 2.32 -1.94 10.30
C MET A 180 1.32 -1.26 11.25
N TYR A 181 1.80 -0.55 12.27
CA TYR A 181 0.93 0.21 13.17
C TYR A 181 0.22 1.38 12.48
N THR A 182 0.85 2.07 11.52
CA THR A 182 0.13 3.11 10.74
C THR A 182 -0.98 2.50 9.88
N ARG A 183 -0.82 1.28 9.34
CA ARG A 183 -1.86 0.58 8.58
C ARG A 183 -3.01 0.14 9.49
N HIS A 184 -2.68 -0.36 10.69
CA HIS A 184 -3.67 -0.72 11.69
C HIS A 184 -4.46 0.52 12.16
N ALA A 185 -3.77 1.62 12.49
CA ALA A 185 -4.43 2.89 12.82
C ALA A 185 -5.40 3.35 11.71
N ARG A 186 -4.98 3.23 10.45
CA ARG A 186 -5.82 3.63 9.32
C ARG A 186 -7.05 2.74 9.16
N ALA A 187 -6.93 1.45 9.36
CA ALA A 187 -8.06 0.52 9.35
C ALA A 187 -9.03 0.80 10.51
N LEU A 188 -8.50 1.08 11.70
CA LEU A 188 -9.29 1.51 12.87
C LEU A 188 -10.05 2.82 12.60
N GLY A 189 -9.36 3.84 12.05
CA GLY A 189 -9.98 5.11 11.71
C GLY A 189 -11.11 4.97 10.68
N LEU A 190 -10.96 4.07 9.70
CA LEU A 190 -12.01 3.76 8.71
C LEU A 190 -13.26 3.17 9.37
N ASN A 191 -13.09 2.42 10.46
CA ASN A 191 -14.20 1.84 11.21
C ASN A 191 -15.03 2.87 11.99
N GLY A 192 -14.53 4.09 12.14
CA GLY A 192 -15.32 5.20 12.67
C GLY A 192 -14.85 5.74 14.02
N VAL A 193 -15.53 6.80 14.49
CA VAL A 193 -15.12 7.58 15.68
C VAL A 193 -15.12 6.76 16.95
N HIS A 194 -15.96 5.73 17.07
CA HIS A 194 -15.96 4.86 18.24
C HIS A 194 -14.63 4.07 18.41
N ARG A 195 -13.81 3.96 17.37
CA ARG A 195 -12.46 3.36 17.41
C ARG A 195 -11.34 4.42 17.56
N GLU A 196 -11.68 5.69 17.86
CA GLU A 196 -10.69 6.75 18.02
C GLU A 196 -9.61 6.42 19.07
N PRO A 197 -9.94 5.93 20.29
CA PRO A 197 -8.91 5.59 21.28
C PRO A 197 -7.91 4.54 20.76
N ASP A 198 -8.40 3.50 20.09
CA ASP A 198 -7.56 2.44 19.52
C ASP A 198 -6.70 2.98 18.37
N CYS A 199 -7.28 3.82 17.52
CA CYS A 199 -6.58 4.48 16.42
C CYS A 199 -5.43 5.35 16.94
N LEU A 200 -5.66 6.17 17.97
CA LEU A 200 -4.63 7.00 18.60
C LEU A 200 -3.54 6.13 19.24
N ALA A 201 -3.90 5.10 19.98
CA ALA A 201 -2.93 4.18 20.56
C ALA A 201 -2.05 3.52 19.48
N ALA A 202 -2.63 3.15 18.34
CA ALA A 202 -1.88 2.59 17.23
C ALA A 202 -0.95 3.64 16.57
N THR A 203 -1.35 4.92 16.50
CA THR A 203 -0.44 5.99 16.02
C THR A 203 0.72 6.22 16.98
N ASP A 204 0.49 6.17 18.29
CA ASP A 204 1.54 6.30 19.30
C ASP A 204 2.56 5.16 19.20
N GLN A 205 2.07 3.92 19.00
CA GLN A 205 2.94 2.76 18.75
C GLN A 205 3.78 2.95 17.46
N ALA A 206 3.20 3.50 16.40
CA ALA A 206 3.94 3.79 15.17
C ALA A 206 5.07 4.79 15.41
N GLU A 207 4.83 5.86 16.15
CA GLU A 207 5.85 6.88 16.48
C GLU A 207 6.98 6.29 17.35
N GLN A 208 6.61 5.54 18.39
CA GLN A 208 7.58 4.88 19.27
C GLN A 208 8.51 3.94 18.51
N HIS A 209 7.94 3.10 17.64
CA HIS A 209 8.74 2.17 16.85
C HIS A 209 9.57 2.88 15.78
N PHE A 210 9.05 3.94 15.16
CA PHE A 210 9.82 4.72 14.20
C PHE A 210 11.03 5.40 14.86
N ALA A 211 10.85 5.99 16.05
CA ALA A 211 11.92 6.59 16.83
C ALA A 211 12.98 5.57 17.30
N ALA A 212 12.60 4.30 17.47
CA ALA A 212 13.51 3.22 17.82
C ALA A 212 14.27 2.62 16.63
N GLY A 213 14.14 3.18 15.44
CA GLY A 213 14.84 2.70 14.23
C GLY A 213 16.35 2.79 14.37
N THR A 214 17.04 1.68 14.09
CA THR A 214 18.50 1.53 14.23
C THR A 214 19.26 1.71 12.91
N GLY A 215 18.54 1.84 11.79
CA GLY A 215 19.11 1.88 10.45
C GLY A 215 19.32 0.51 9.80
N ASP A 216 19.05 -0.57 10.52
CA ASP A 216 19.20 -1.96 10.02
C ASP A 216 17.93 -2.46 9.30
N GLU A 217 17.15 -1.55 8.76
CA GLU A 217 15.92 -1.87 8.04
C GLU A 217 16.23 -2.58 6.71
N PRO A 218 15.36 -3.49 6.26
CA PRO A 218 15.50 -4.10 4.94
C PRO A 218 15.59 -3.03 3.83
N SER A 219 16.38 -3.28 2.79
CA SER A 219 16.62 -2.32 1.71
C SER A 219 15.33 -1.80 1.03
N TRP A 220 14.28 -2.60 1.01
CA TRP A 220 12.97 -2.22 0.49
C TRP A 220 12.20 -1.25 1.41
N MET A 221 12.68 -0.98 2.64
CA MET A 221 12.15 0.03 3.56
C MET A 221 12.89 1.37 3.52
N ALA A 222 14.01 1.45 2.81
CA ALA A 222 14.84 2.67 2.76
C ALA A 222 14.12 3.94 2.30
N TYR A 223 12.99 3.80 1.60
CA TYR A 223 12.16 4.94 1.18
C TYR A 223 11.36 5.57 2.32
N TYR A 224 11.14 4.85 3.44
CA TYR A 224 10.21 5.28 4.49
C TYR A 224 10.88 6.25 5.45
N THR A 225 10.49 7.52 5.37
CA THR A 225 11.04 8.63 6.14
C THR A 225 9.99 9.21 7.09
N CYS A 226 10.40 10.18 7.94
CA CYS A 226 9.47 10.92 8.79
C CYS A 226 8.30 11.52 8.00
N ALA A 227 8.52 12.05 6.78
CA ALA A 227 7.46 12.56 5.91
C ALA A 227 6.41 11.49 5.58
N HIS A 228 6.83 10.22 5.43
CA HIS A 228 5.93 9.10 5.19
C HIS A 228 5.14 8.73 6.46
N LEU A 229 5.79 8.73 7.62
CA LEU A 229 5.14 8.49 8.91
C LEU A 229 4.04 9.53 9.17
N GLU A 230 4.38 10.83 9.06
CA GLU A 230 3.44 11.92 9.24
C GLU A 230 2.23 11.82 8.30
N ARG A 231 2.49 11.52 7.00
CA ARG A 231 1.42 11.28 6.03
C ARG A 231 0.52 10.11 6.43
N ASP A 232 1.10 9.00 6.86
CA ASP A 232 0.34 7.78 7.13
C ASP A 232 -0.46 7.90 8.42
N ILE A 233 0.08 8.55 9.46
CA ILE A 233 -0.68 8.92 10.66
C ILE A 233 -1.79 9.92 10.30
N GLY A 234 -1.47 10.97 9.55
CA GLY A 234 -2.46 11.94 9.10
C GLY A 234 -3.62 11.32 8.32
N ARG A 235 -3.34 10.30 7.50
CA ARG A 235 -4.37 9.55 6.76
C ARG A 235 -5.23 8.66 7.67
N ALA A 236 -4.68 8.13 8.75
CA ALA A 236 -5.46 7.39 9.74
C ALA A 236 -6.45 8.32 10.45
N LEU A 237 -5.98 9.47 10.92
CA LEU A 237 -6.76 10.47 11.61
C LEU A 237 -7.77 11.19 10.69
N LEU A 238 -7.48 11.31 9.39
CA LEU A 238 -8.41 11.85 8.40
C LEU A 238 -9.74 11.08 8.38
N HIS A 239 -9.69 9.75 8.47
CA HIS A 239 -10.91 8.94 8.50
C HIS A 239 -11.79 9.26 9.72
N LEU A 240 -11.19 9.50 10.88
CA LEU A 240 -11.92 9.95 12.07
C LEU A 240 -12.50 11.35 11.87
N ALA A 241 -11.68 12.29 11.40
CA ALA A 241 -12.06 13.69 11.20
C ALA A 241 -13.26 13.85 10.25
N VAL A 242 -13.27 13.18 9.10
CA VAL A 242 -14.39 13.29 8.14
C VAL A 242 -15.68 12.63 8.64
N ASN A 243 -15.60 11.72 9.60
CA ASN A 243 -16.72 11.04 10.23
C ASN A 243 -17.18 11.70 11.56
N GLY A 244 -16.76 12.94 11.83
CA GLY A 244 -17.24 13.72 12.97
C GLY A 244 -16.24 13.93 14.10
N GLY A 245 -15.05 13.30 14.04
CA GLY A 245 -13.95 13.51 14.98
C GLY A 245 -13.27 14.88 14.82
N ASP A 246 -12.30 15.18 15.69
CA ASP A 246 -11.51 16.41 15.64
C ASP A 246 -10.55 16.42 14.43
N PRO A 247 -10.64 17.42 13.53
CA PRO A 247 -9.78 17.54 12.36
C PRO A 247 -8.35 18.01 12.68
N THR A 248 -8.14 18.67 13.82
CA THR A 248 -6.91 19.41 14.14
C THR A 248 -5.67 18.54 14.07
N LYS A 249 -5.73 17.32 14.64
CA LYS A 249 -4.60 16.39 14.62
C LYS A 249 -4.30 15.88 13.20
N ALA A 250 -5.34 15.57 12.41
CA ALA A 250 -5.18 15.13 11.04
C ALA A 250 -4.54 16.22 10.16
N GLN A 251 -5.00 17.45 10.28
CA GLN A 251 -4.45 18.61 9.58
C GLN A 251 -2.99 18.85 9.96
N ALA A 252 -2.65 18.86 11.25
CA ALA A 252 -1.28 19.07 11.72
C ALA A 252 -0.31 18.00 11.15
N ARG A 253 -0.67 16.72 11.20
CA ARG A 253 0.15 15.62 10.66
C ARG A 253 0.31 15.68 9.13
N LEU A 254 -0.76 15.95 8.41
CA LEU A 254 -0.70 16.08 6.95
C LEU A 254 0.09 17.31 6.52
N GLN A 255 -0.03 18.44 7.23
CA GLN A 255 0.78 19.64 6.99
C GLN A 255 2.27 19.37 7.27
N ALA A 256 2.61 18.68 8.36
CA ALA A 256 3.98 18.26 8.67
C ALA A 256 4.54 17.36 7.56
N ALA A 257 3.74 16.43 7.05
CA ALA A 257 4.14 15.59 5.91
C ALA A 257 4.46 16.42 4.66
N VAL A 258 3.56 17.34 4.27
CA VAL A 258 3.75 18.21 3.09
C VAL A 258 5.04 19.02 3.19
N THR A 259 5.34 19.53 4.38
CA THR A 259 6.55 20.32 4.63
C THR A 259 7.82 19.46 4.63
N SER A 260 7.75 18.23 5.15
CA SER A 260 8.89 17.33 5.27
C SER A 260 9.26 16.61 3.97
N PHE A 261 8.32 16.46 3.01
CA PHE A 261 8.65 15.93 1.70
C PHE A 261 9.50 16.91 0.89
N PRO A 262 10.46 16.41 0.06
CA PRO A 262 11.21 17.24 -0.87
C PRO A 262 10.30 18.12 -1.74
N ALA A 263 10.82 19.25 -2.23
CA ALA A 263 10.05 20.20 -3.06
C ALA A 263 9.50 19.54 -4.34
N LYS A 264 10.25 18.61 -4.93
CA LYS A 264 9.86 17.88 -6.15
C LYS A 264 8.56 17.09 -5.92
N PRO A 265 7.59 17.16 -6.84
CA PRO A 265 6.40 16.34 -6.77
C PRO A 265 6.75 14.83 -6.67
N SER A 266 6.08 14.16 -5.78
CA SER A 266 6.16 12.70 -5.61
C SER A 266 4.79 12.18 -5.22
N ARG A 267 4.52 10.89 -5.46
CA ARG A 267 3.27 10.26 -5.05
C ARG A 267 2.96 10.49 -3.57
N GLY A 268 3.99 10.35 -2.70
CA GLY A 268 3.84 10.56 -1.26
C GLY A 268 3.41 11.98 -0.91
N LYS A 269 4.06 12.98 -1.48
CA LYS A 269 3.74 14.39 -1.27
C LYS A 269 2.38 14.77 -1.81
N THR A 270 2.08 14.34 -3.03
CA THR A 270 0.78 14.64 -3.69
C THR A 270 -0.39 14.03 -2.91
N LEU A 271 -0.24 12.79 -2.41
CA LEU A 271 -1.22 12.18 -1.51
C LEU A 271 -1.38 12.95 -0.20
N ALA A 272 -0.29 13.47 0.40
CA ALA A 272 -0.37 14.27 1.61
C ALA A 272 -1.17 15.57 1.36
N ILE A 273 -0.88 16.27 0.26
CA ILE A 273 -1.59 17.50 -0.14
C ILE A 273 -3.07 17.21 -0.41
N ALA A 274 -3.40 16.16 -1.18
CA ALA A 274 -4.78 15.81 -1.49
C ALA A 274 -5.58 15.42 -0.23
N ASN A 275 -4.97 14.69 0.72
CA ASN A 275 -5.62 14.35 1.99
C ASN A 275 -5.77 15.57 2.90
N LEU A 276 -4.80 16.50 2.91
CA LEU A 276 -4.93 17.78 3.61
C LEU A 276 -6.06 18.61 3.02
N ALA A 277 -6.12 18.71 1.68
CA ALA A 277 -7.25 19.37 0.99
C ALA A 277 -8.59 18.72 1.38
N HIS A 278 -8.66 17.40 1.50
CA HIS A 278 -9.89 16.71 1.86
C HIS A 278 -10.36 17.04 3.29
N VAL A 279 -9.48 16.97 4.29
CA VAL A 279 -9.88 17.30 5.66
C VAL A 279 -10.24 18.77 5.81
N THR A 280 -9.49 19.69 5.19
CA THR A 280 -9.74 21.13 5.21
C THR A 280 -11.06 21.49 4.50
N MET A 281 -11.34 20.88 3.34
CA MET A 281 -12.61 21.03 2.62
C MET A 281 -13.80 20.54 3.44
N SER A 282 -13.60 19.46 4.19
CA SER A 282 -14.69 18.81 4.94
C SER A 282 -14.99 19.48 6.27
N ARG A 283 -14.01 20.10 6.93
CA ARG A 283 -14.09 20.43 8.35
C ARG A 283 -13.60 21.83 8.72
N ASP A 284 -13.03 22.61 7.78
CA ASP A 284 -12.38 23.87 8.10
C ASP A 284 -12.66 24.94 7.01
N ASP A 285 -11.65 25.37 6.25
CA ASP A 285 -11.71 26.44 5.24
C ASP A 285 -11.76 25.87 3.81
N PRO A 286 -12.95 25.86 3.17
CA PRO A 286 -13.10 25.35 1.81
C PRO A 286 -12.33 26.17 0.75
N ALA A 287 -12.10 27.48 0.97
CA ALA A 287 -11.36 28.29 0.01
C ALA A 287 -9.86 27.94 0.05
N HIS A 288 -9.28 27.76 1.25
CA HIS A 288 -7.92 27.26 1.39
C HIS A 288 -7.79 25.82 0.87
N ALA A 289 -8.76 24.98 1.14
CA ALA A 289 -8.79 23.62 0.61
C ALA A 289 -8.77 23.57 -0.93
N ALA A 290 -9.41 24.54 -1.60
CA ALA A 290 -9.37 24.64 -3.06
C ALA A 290 -7.93 24.92 -3.56
N VAL A 291 -7.17 25.77 -2.90
CA VAL A 291 -5.75 26.04 -3.24
C VAL A 291 -4.91 24.76 -3.13
N LEU A 292 -5.09 23.99 -2.04
CA LEU A 292 -4.42 22.71 -1.86
C LEU A 292 -4.84 21.69 -2.94
N GLY A 293 -6.13 21.66 -3.28
CA GLY A 293 -6.68 20.81 -4.34
C GLY A 293 -6.08 21.11 -5.70
N HIS A 294 -5.95 22.38 -6.07
CA HIS A 294 -5.28 22.82 -7.30
C HIS A 294 -3.81 22.36 -7.31
N THR A 295 -3.10 22.55 -6.20
CA THR A 295 -1.70 22.11 -6.07
C THR A 295 -1.54 20.59 -6.28
N ALA A 296 -2.43 19.79 -5.69
CA ALA A 296 -2.41 18.34 -5.86
C ALA A 296 -2.75 17.93 -7.31
N LEU A 297 -3.72 18.62 -7.94
CA LEU A 297 -4.12 18.37 -9.31
C LEU A 297 -3.01 18.73 -10.30
N ASP A 298 -2.31 19.84 -10.10
CA ASP A 298 -1.19 20.25 -10.96
C ASP A 298 -0.02 19.24 -10.90
N ALA A 299 0.23 18.66 -9.70
CA ALA A 299 1.24 17.62 -9.53
C ALA A 299 0.92 16.34 -10.33
N MET A 300 -0.35 16.10 -10.68
CA MET A 300 -0.75 14.92 -11.48
C MET A 300 -0.24 14.95 -12.92
N ALA A 301 0.24 16.08 -13.42
CA ALA A 301 0.94 16.14 -14.70
C ALA A 301 2.17 15.21 -14.75
N THR A 302 2.79 14.97 -13.57
CA THR A 302 4.00 14.14 -13.44
C THR A 302 3.78 12.91 -12.55
N VAL A 303 2.71 12.90 -11.71
CA VAL A 303 2.41 11.83 -10.76
C VAL A 303 1.08 11.18 -11.11
N ARG A 304 1.12 10.09 -11.88
CA ARG A 304 -0.09 9.32 -12.19
C ARG A 304 -0.24 8.17 -11.24
N SER A 305 -1.30 8.17 -10.41
CA SER A 305 -1.59 7.11 -9.45
C SER A 305 -3.08 7.09 -9.14
N ASP A 306 -3.73 5.93 -9.23
CA ASP A 306 -5.14 5.79 -8.87
C ASP A 306 -5.41 6.18 -7.42
N ARG A 307 -4.43 5.95 -6.53
CA ARG A 307 -4.53 6.41 -5.13
C ARG A 307 -4.62 7.93 -5.00
N VAL A 308 -3.94 8.69 -5.87
CA VAL A 308 -4.05 10.16 -5.93
C VAL A 308 -5.38 10.57 -6.54
N PHE A 309 -5.79 9.90 -7.62
CA PHE A 309 -7.10 10.13 -8.23
C PHE A 309 -8.24 9.92 -7.21
N ALA A 310 -8.19 8.82 -6.45
CA ALA A 310 -9.19 8.54 -5.42
C ALA A 310 -9.21 9.62 -4.32
N ALA A 311 -8.05 10.09 -3.86
CA ALA A 311 -7.99 11.16 -2.86
C ALA A 311 -8.59 12.47 -3.39
N LEU A 312 -8.33 12.83 -4.64
CA LEU A 312 -8.92 14.02 -5.29
C LEU A 312 -10.42 13.86 -5.55
N ARG A 313 -10.91 12.65 -5.86
CA ARG A 313 -12.37 12.38 -5.92
C ARG A 313 -13.03 12.68 -4.56
N GLN A 314 -12.40 12.34 -3.44
CA GLN A 314 -12.93 12.68 -2.11
C GLN A 314 -12.95 14.21 -1.86
N VAL A 315 -11.92 14.94 -2.30
CA VAL A 315 -11.92 16.41 -2.26
C VAL A 315 -13.10 16.98 -3.05
N ARG A 316 -13.34 16.45 -4.27
CA ARG A 316 -14.45 16.87 -5.13
C ARG A 316 -15.81 16.60 -4.47
N VAL A 317 -16.00 15.40 -3.91
CA VAL A 317 -17.24 15.04 -3.21
C VAL A 317 -17.48 15.98 -2.02
N ALA A 318 -16.46 16.23 -1.21
CA ALA A 318 -16.54 17.16 -0.08
C ALA A 318 -16.81 18.60 -0.53
N GLY A 319 -16.27 19.00 -1.68
CA GLY A 319 -16.45 20.35 -2.25
C GLY A 319 -17.84 20.63 -2.81
N GLN A 320 -18.65 19.62 -3.10
CA GLN A 320 -20.00 19.80 -3.66
C GLN A 320 -20.90 20.69 -2.80
N ARG A 321 -20.84 20.52 -1.48
CA ARG A 321 -21.63 21.34 -0.53
C ARG A 321 -21.17 22.80 -0.44
N HIS A 322 -19.99 23.12 -0.95
CA HIS A 322 -19.36 24.44 -0.95
C HIS A 322 -19.31 25.09 -2.35
N SER A 323 -20.09 24.58 -3.31
CA SER A 323 -20.09 24.99 -4.73
C SER A 323 -20.40 26.48 -4.97
N ARG A 324 -20.94 27.18 -3.96
CA ARG A 324 -21.18 28.65 -4.01
C ARG A 324 -19.90 29.48 -3.81
N ILE A 325 -18.83 28.86 -3.30
CA ILE A 325 -17.52 29.51 -3.15
C ILE A 325 -16.81 29.40 -4.50
N ALA A 326 -16.47 30.54 -5.11
CA ALA A 326 -15.91 30.58 -6.47
C ALA A 326 -14.68 29.70 -6.65
N ALA A 327 -13.73 29.73 -5.69
CA ALA A 327 -12.52 28.90 -5.73
C ALA A 327 -12.84 27.39 -5.70
N VAL A 328 -13.87 26.98 -4.94
CA VAL A 328 -14.30 25.57 -4.88
C VAL A 328 -15.00 25.14 -6.17
N ALA A 329 -15.84 26.03 -6.73
CA ALA A 329 -16.50 25.78 -8.01
C ALA A 329 -15.48 25.58 -9.14
N GLU A 330 -14.45 26.43 -9.20
CA GLU A 330 -13.35 26.33 -10.16
C GLU A 330 -12.57 24.99 -10.01
N LEU A 331 -12.21 24.65 -8.76
CA LEU A 331 -11.55 23.37 -8.49
C LEU A 331 -12.41 22.18 -8.94
N ASN A 332 -13.70 22.18 -8.61
CA ASN A 332 -14.60 21.09 -9.00
C ASN A 332 -14.68 20.95 -10.52
N GLN A 333 -14.77 22.05 -11.26
CA GLN A 333 -14.76 22.04 -12.72
C GLN A 333 -13.46 21.44 -13.29
N ARG A 334 -12.31 21.81 -12.73
CA ARG A 334 -11.01 21.23 -13.13
C ARG A 334 -10.92 19.75 -12.81
N LEU A 335 -11.40 19.31 -11.67
CA LEU A 335 -11.43 17.91 -11.25
C LEU A 335 -12.35 17.08 -12.17
N ASP A 336 -13.50 17.61 -12.57
CA ASP A 336 -14.42 16.95 -13.51
C ASP A 336 -13.78 16.70 -14.87
N GLY A 337 -12.94 17.62 -15.34
CA GLY A 337 -12.22 17.48 -16.61
C GLY A 337 -10.97 16.58 -16.53
N ALA A 338 -10.37 16.42 -15.35
CA ALA A 338 -9.08 15.73 -15.19
C ALA A 338 -9.21 14.30 -14.63
N LEU A 339 -10.25 14.02 -13.84
CA LEU A 339 -10.43 12.69 -13.26
C LEU A 339 -11.11 11.76 -14.28
N PRO A 340 -10.60 10.53 -14.46
CA PRO A 340 -11.27 9.53 -15.30
C PRO A 340 -12.73 9.38 -14.85
N GLY A 341 -13.67 9.41 -15.81
CA GLY A 341 -15.09 9.32 -15.52
C GLY A 341 -15.38 8.10 -14.66
N THR A 342 -16.06 8.30 -13.56
CA THR A 342 -16.66 7.20 -12.79
C THR A 342 -17.78 6.66 -13.67
N VAL A 343 -17.54 5.52 -14.32
CA VAL A 343 -18.65 4.70 -14.82
C VAL A 343 -19.40 4.27 -13.56
N ILE A 344 -20.49 4.98 -13.26
CA ILE A 344 -21.45 4.58 -12.24
C ILE A 344 -22.12 3.33 -12.81
N SER A 345 -21.66 2.16 -12.34
CA SER A 345 -22.36 0.90 -12.56
C SER A 345 -23.33 0.63 -11.43
#